data_2c3b58a2459f551445013a3a676f795b
#
_entry.id   2c3b58a2459f551445013a3a676f795b
#
_cell.length_a   1.000
_cell.length_b   1.000
_cell.length_c   1.000
_cell.angle_alpha   90.00
_cell.angle_beta   90.00
_cell.angle_gamma   90.00
#
_symmetry.space_group_name_H-M   'P 1'
#
loop_
_entity.id
_entity.type
_entity.pdbx_description
1 polymer ?
#
loop_
_entity_poly.entity_id
_entity_poly.type
_entity_poly.pdbx_seq_one_letter_code
_entity_poly.pdbx_strand_id
1 'polypeptide(L)'
;MKERAVMVLGTTSGAGKSWLATALCRWCARQGLKVAPFEAQNLSNHARVVPAEGGRLGEIGSAQYFQALAARAAPEVRMSPVLLKPENDSASQVIVMGQVRADLAAVRWREPSERLCPFARTRASLRWTTIGLRSPAAGFAAAALKPTRVR
;
A
#
# COMPACT_ATOMS: atom_id res chain seq x y z
N MET A 1 10.12 21.18 5.82
CA MET A 1 9.98 20.25 6.97
C MET A 1 10.39 18.87 6.50
N LYS A 2 11.23 18.16 7.28
CA LYS A 2 11.68 16.81 6.94
C LYS A 2 10.52 15.83 7.14
N GLU A 3 10.16 15.13 6.11
CA GLU A 3 9.12 14.10 6.16
C GLU A 3 9.60 12.92 7.03
N ARG A 4 8.71 12.31 7.77
CA ARG A 4 9.02 11.18 8.65
C ARG A 4 8.25 9.95 8.19
N ALA A 5 8.91 8.81 8.23
CA ALA A 5 8.33 7.51 7.92
C ALA A 5 8.47 6.56 9.11
N VAL A 6 7.45 5.76 9.36
CA VAL A 6 7.50 4.63 10.31
C VAL A 6 7.29 3.35 9.53
N MET A 7 8.14 2.36 9.74
CA MET A 7 8.03 1.05 9.13
C MET A 7 7.62 0.02 10.20
N VAL A 8 6.49 -0.66 9.99
CA VAL A 8 6.06 -1.77 10.86
C VAL A 8 6.48 -3.09 10.20
N LEU A 9 7.36 -3.83 10.87
CA LEU A 9 7.87 -5.11 10.41
C LEU A 9 7.25 -6.26 11.19
N GLY A 10 7.14 -7.41 10.56
CA GLY A 10 6.71 -8.63 11.21
C GLY A 10 7.41 -9.84 10.62
N THR A 11 7.68 -10.84 11.44
CA THR A 11 8.42 -12.04 11.08
C THR A 11 7.59 -13.05 10.29
N THR A 12 6.25 -12.97 10.41
CA THR A 12 5.33 -13.92 9.76
C THR A 12 4.15 -13.20 9.10
N SER A 13 3.46 -13.90 8.19
CA SER A 13 2.10 -13.54 7.77
C SER A 13 1.17 -13.68 8.99
N GLY A 14 0.17 -12.82 9.10
CA GLY A 14 -0.75 -12.86 10.25
C GLY A 14 -0.22 -12.29 11.56
N ALA A 15 1.02 -11.79 11.63
CA ALA A 15 1.63 -11.20 12.84
C ALA A 15 0.98 -9.87 13.32
N GLY A 16 -0.20 -9.52 12.83
CA GLY A 16 -0.92 -8.32 13.25
C GLY A 16 -0.42 -7.00 12.66
N LYS A 17 0.50 -7.02 11.69
CA LYS A 17 1.07 -5.80 11.06
C LYS A 17 0.02 -4.81 10.59
N SER A 18 -0.99 -5.29 9.86
CA SER A 18 -2.05 -4.44 9.30
C SER A 18 -2.89 -3.79 10.40
N TRP A 19 -3.14 -4.50 11.49
CA TRP A 19 -3.82 -3.97 12.67
C TRP A 19 -3.01 -2.85 13.33
N LEU A 20 -1.73 -3.10 13.59
CA LEU A 20 -0.83 -2.12 14.19
C LEU A 20 -0.70 -0.87 13.30
N ALA A 21 -0.52 -1.05 11.98
CA ALA A 21 -0.47 0.06 11.03
C ALA A 21 -1.77 0.88 11.03
N THR A 22 -2.93 0.23 11.09
CA THR A 22 -4.24 0.89 11.20
C THR A 22 -4.34 1.71 12.48
N ALA A 23 -3.93 1.13 13.61
CA ALA A 23 -3.93 1.81 14.92
C ALA A 23 -3.00 3.03 14.92
N LEU A 24 -1.79 2.90 14.35
CA LEU A 24 -0.84 4.01 14.21
C LEU A 24 -1.38 5.11 13.30
N CYS A 25 -1.99 4.77 12.15
CA CYS A 25 -2.66 5.72 11.28
C CYS A 25 -3.72 6.53 12.05
N ARG A 26 -4.56 5.83 12.83
CA ARG A 26 -5.60 6.47 13.63
C ARG A 26 -5.03 7.35 14.74
N TRP A 27 -4.04 6.82 15.46
CA TRP A 27 -3.39 7.56 16.54
C TRP A 27 -2.73 8.85 16.03
N CYS A 28 -1.94 8.76 14.96
CA CYS A 28 -1.29 9.92 14.34
C CYS A 28 -2.32 10.96 13.84
N ALA A 29 -3.41 10.50 13.21
CA ALA A 29 -4.47 11.39 12.75
C ALA A 29 -5.16 12.13 13.92
N ARG A 30 -5.28 11.48 15.08
CA ARG A 30 -5.79 12.12 16.30
C ARG A 30 -4.83 13.17 16.88
N GLN A 31 -3.53 13.05 16.64
CA GLN A 31 -2.53 14.06 16.99
C GLN A 31 -2.47 15.21 15.95
N GLY A 32 -3.40 15.28 15.02
CA GLY A 32 -3.42 16.32 13.96
C GLY A 32 -2.38 16.09 12.86
N LEU A 33 -1.73 14.93 12.81
CA LEU A 33 -0.77 14.62 11.77
C LEU A 33 -1.49 14.16 10.48
N LYS A 34 -1.03 14.65 9.34
CA LYS A 34 -1.47 14.11 8.04
C LYS A 34 -0.71 12.81 7.77
N VAL A 35 -1.45 11.73 7.68
CA VAL A 35 -0.93 10.36 7.51
C VAL A 35 -1.50 9.75 6.26
N ALA A 36 -0.70 8.97 5.54
CA ALA A 36 -1.17 8.09 4.49
C ALA A 36 -0.50 6.73 4.60
N PRO A 37 -1.25 5.63 4.49
CA PRO A 37 -0.68 4.29 4.42
C PRO A 37 -0.04 4.06 3.06
N PHE A 38 0.96 3.18 3.03
CA PHE A 38 1.59 2.77 1.78
C PHE A 38 2.10 1.33 1.89
N GLU A 39 1.73 0.51 0.93
CA GLU A 39 2.29 -0.83 0.73
C GLU A 39 2.70 -0.97 -0.73
N ALA A 40 4.01 -1.07 -0.97
CA ALA A 40 4.57 -1.09 -2.32
C ALA A 40 4.06 -2.27 -3.15
N GLN A 41 3.90 -3.43 -2.52
CA GLN A 41 3.35 -4.63 -3.13
C GLN A 41 2.55 -5.40 -2.09
N ASN A 42 1.28 -5.64 -2.37
CA ASN A 42 0.38 -6.42 -1.53
C ASN A 42 -0.04 -7.70 -2.25
N LEU A 43 -0.11 -8.80 -1.53
CA LEU A 43 -0.66 -10.08 -1.97
C LEU A 43 -1.96 -10.34 -1.21
N SER A 44 -3.11 -10.19 -1.87
CA SER A 44 -4.41 -10.33 -1.22
C SER A 44 -5.54 -10.49 -2.23
N ASN A 45 -6.46 -11.40 -1.95
CA ASN A 45 -7.73 -11.50 -2.68
C ASN A 45 -8.77 -10.46 -2.25
N HIS A 46 -8.51 -9.75 -1.15
CA HIS A 46 -9.42 -8.72 -0.63
C HIS A 46 -9.03 -7.35 -1.15
N ALA A 47 -9.77 -6.86 -2.14
CA ALA A 47 -9.60 -5.53 -2.71
C ALA A 47 -10.78 -4.61 -2.41
N ARG A 48 -10.55 -3.31 -2.55
CA ARG A 48 -11.55 -2.25 -2.49
C ARG A 48 -11.39 -1.33 -3.70
N VAL A 49 -12.51 -0.87 -4.21
CA VAL A 49 -12.56 0.07 -5.32
C VAL A 49 -12.39 1.49 -4.78
N VAL A 50 -11.51 2.24 -5.40
CA VAL A 50 -11.20 3.62 -5.05
C VAL A 50 -11.05 4.48 -6.30
N PRO A 51 -11.14 5.80 -6.20
CA PRO A 51 -10.83 6.69 -7.31
C PRO A 51 -9.38 6.51 -7.82
N ALA A 52 -9.21 6.52 -9.12
CA ALA A 52 -7.93 6.46 -9.84
C ALA A 52 -7.75 7.70 -10.72
N GLU A 53 -6.58 7.83 -11.34
CA GLU A 53 -6.28 8.95 -12.23
C GLU A 53 -7.25 9.01 -13.42
N GLY A 54 -7.60 10.22 -13.86
CA GLY A 54 -8.49 10.45 -15.00
C GLY A 54 -9.96 10.13 -14.73
N GLY A 55 -10.42 10.18 -13.46
CA GLY A 55 -11.82 9.91 -13.09
C GLY A 55 -12.23 8.43 -13.17
N ARG A 56 -11.28 7.54 -13.38
CA ARG A 56 -11.51 6.09 -13.39
C ARG A 56 -11.62 5.53 -11.97
N LEU A 57 -12.09 4.31 -11.88
CA LEU A 57 -12.04 3.51 -10.67
C LEU A 57 -10.87 2.53 -10.74
N GLY A 58 -10.25 2.24 -9.61
CA GLY A 58 -9.16 1.30 -9.49
C GLY A 58 -9.25 0.48 -8.20
N GLU A 59 -8.47 -0.58 -8.09
CA GLU A 59 -8.46 -1.46 -6.94
C GLU A 59 -7.21 -1.25 -6.09
N ILE A 60 -7.39 -1.28 -4.75
CA ILE A 60 -6.31 -1.35 -3.76
C ILE A 60 -6.57 -2.48 -2.77
N GLY A 61 -5.54 -2.90 -2.06
CA GLY A 61 -5.70 -3.86 -0.95
C GLY A 61 -6.60 -3.31 0.16
N SER A 62 -7.47 -4.18 0.71
CA SER A 62 -8.39 -3.79 1.79
C SER A 62 -7.66 -3.23 3.01
N ALA A 63 -6.46 -3.72 3.32
CA ALA A 63 -5.67 -3.21 4.44
C ALA A 63 -5.38 -1.72 4.29
N GLN A 64 -4.87 -1.29 3.13
CA GLN A 64 -4.55 0.11 2.85
C GLN A 64 -5.80 0.98 2.79
N TYR A 65 -6.91 0.44 2.29
CA TYR A 65 -8.20 1.11 2.33
C TYR A 65 -8.61 1.48 3.76
N PHE A 66 -8.64 0.51 4.68
CA PHE A 66 -9.03 0.76 6.07
C PHE A 66 -8.01 1.59 6.83
N GLN A 67 -6.73 1.46 6.54
CA GLN A 67 -5.68 2.32 7.08
C GLN A 67 -5.85 3.78 6.65
N ALA A 68 -6.23 4.02 5.39
CA ALA A 68 -6.52 5.37 4.89
C ALA A 68 -7.72 5.98 5.62
N LEU A 69 -8.82 5.22 5.80
CA LEU A 69 -9.98 5.68 6.58
C LEU A 69 -9.58 5.98 8.03
N ALA A 70 -8.76 5.13 8.66
CA ALA A 70 -8.24 5.36 10.01
C ALA A 70 -7.40 6.63 10.08
N ALA A 71 -6.62 6.91 9.04
CA ALA A 71 -5.81 8.12 8.88
C ALA A 71 -6.65 9.38 8.56
N ARG A 72 -7.96 9.25 8.34
CA ARG A 72 -8.83 10.32 7.80
C ARG A 72 -8.34 10.86 6.45
N ALA A 73 -7.70 9.99 5.66
CA ALA A 73 -7.26 10.28 4.31
C ALA A 73 -8.19 9.62 3.29
N ALA A 74 -8.39 10.26 2.15
CA ALA A 74 -9.09 9.63 1.04
C ALA A 74 -8.27 8.44 0.52
N PRO A 75 -8.85 7.22 0.42
CA PRO A 75 -8.14 6.09 -0.16
C PRO A 75 -7.82 6.34 -1.64
N GLU A 76 -6.56 6.05 -2.03
CA GLU A 76 -6.06 6.28 -3.39
C GLU A 76 -5.25 5.08 -3.89
N VAL A 77 -5.24 4.85 -5.20
CA VAL A 77 -4.47 3.76 -5.84
C VAL A 77 -2.97 3.82 -5.53
N ARG A 78 -2.42 5.01 -5.27
CA ARG A 78 -1.01 5.21 -4.91
C ARG A 78 -0.62 4.63 -3.55
N MET A 79 -1.58 4.35 -2.68
CA MET A 79 -1.35 3.73 -1.37
C MET A 79 -1.04 2.24 -1.48
N SER A 80 -1.45 1.60 -2.58
CA SER A 80 -1.16 0.20 -2.92
C SER A 80 -0.89 0.08 -4.42
N PRO A 81 0.27 0.56 -4.90
CA PRO A 81 0.54 0.67 -6.33
C PRO A 81 0.60 -0.67 -7.05
N VAL A 82 0.94 -1.74 -6.34
CA VAL A 82 0.94 -3.11 -6.88
C VAL A 82 0.13 -4.00 -5.96
N LEU A 83 -0.94 -4.59 -6.51
CA LEU A 83 -1.73 -5.61 -5.85
C LEU A 83 -1.70 -6.88 -6.67
N LEU A 84 -1.32 -7.98 -6.04
CA LEU A 84 -1.33 -9.32 -6.60
C LEU A 84 -2.53 -10.05 -6.00
N LYS A 85 -3.44 -10.51 -6.86
CA LYS A 85 -4.58 -11.35 -6.46
C LYS A 85 -4.30 -12.79 -6.91
N PRO A 86 -4.02 -13.72 -5.99
CA PRO A 86 -3.85 -15.12 -6.34
C PRO A 86 -5.10 -15.67 -7.02
N GLU A 87 -4.93 -16.29 -8.20
CA GLU A 87 -6.00 -16.99 -8.90
C GLU A 87 -5.89 -18.51 -8.69
N ASN A 88 -4.64 -19.00 -8.59
CA ASN A 88 -4.30 -20.40 -8.32
C ASN A 88 -2.85 -20.46 -7.77
N ASP A 89 -2.33 -21.67 -7.59
CA ASP A 89 -1.00 -21.90 -7.00
C ASP A 89 0.17 -21.32 -7.81
N SER A 90 -0.03 -21.03 -9.10
CA SER A 90 1.01 -20.59 -10.02
C SER A 90 0.73 -19.25 -10.71
N ALA A 91 -0.49 -18.72 -10.60
CA ALA A 91 -0.90 -17.51 -11.31
C ALA A 91 -1.53 -16.49 -10.34
N SER A 92 -1.29 -15.22 -10.63
CA SER A 92 -1.92 -14.10 -9.94
C SER A 92 -2.35 -13.05 -10.94
N GLN A 93 -3.52 -12.49 -10.75
CA GLN A 93 -3.91 -11.27 -11.42
C GLN A 93 -3.04 -10.12 -10.89
N VAL A 94 -2.35 -9.44 -11.79
CA VAL A 94 -1.48 -8.31 -11.44
C VAL A 94 -2.24 -7.00 -11.67
N ILE A 95 -2.38 -6.22 -10.60
CA ILE A 95 -3.03 -4.91 -10.63
C ILE A 95 -1.97 -3.86 -10.32
N VAL A 96 -1.76 -2.92 -11.25
CA VAL A 96 -0.80 -1.82 -11.11
C VAL A 96 -1.57 -0.50 -11.15
N MET A 97 -1.35 0.34 -10.14
CA MET A 97 -2.05 1.62 -10.01
C MET A 97 -3.58 1.48 -10.14
N GLY A 98 -4.11 0.39 -9.57
CA GLY A 98 -5.53 0.10 -9.54
C GLY A 98 -6.08 -0.54 -10.82
N GLN A 99 -5.28 -0.76 -11.86
CA GLN A 99 -5.72 -1.33 -13.14
C GLN A 99 -5.09 -2.69 -13.40
N VAL A 100 -5.88 -3.61 -13.92
CA VAL A 100 -5.41 -4.96 -14.30
C VAL A 100 -4.37 -4.86 -15.42
N ARG A 101 -3.26 -5.57 -15.26
CA ARG A 101 -2.16 -5.66 -16.22
C ARG A 101 -1.98 -7.11 -16.68
N ALA A 102 -2.75 -7.48 -17.69
CA ALA A 102 -2.71 -8.83 -18.25
C ALA A 102 -1.34 -9.21 -18.83
N ASP A 103 -0.57 -8.22 -19.31
CA ASP A 103 0.79 -8.38 -19.81
C ASP A 103 1.80 -8.80 -18.73
N LEU A 104 1.44 -8.65 -17.46
CA LEU A 104 2.26 -9.04 -16.32
C LEU A 104 1.76 -10.32 -15.64
N ALA A 105 0.62 -10.85 -16.02
CA ALA A 105 -0.01 -12.02 -15.36
C ALA A 105 0.78 -13.32 -15.54
N ALA A 106 1.58 -13.46 -16.61
CA ALA A 106 2.40 -14.64 -16.88
C ALA A 106 3.69 -14.74 -16.03
N VAL A 107 3.95 -13.76 -15.18
CA VAL A 107 5.16 -13.72 -14.37
C VAL A 107 4.95 -14.55 -13.11
N ARG A 108 5.79 -15.57 -12.86
CA ARG A 108 5.74 -16.36 -11.62
C ARG A 108 5.84 -15.45 -10.41
N TRP A 109 5.05 -15.68 -9.38
CA TRP A 109 4.88 -14.77 -8.22
C TRP A 109 6.19 -14.39 -7.47
N ARG A 110 7.30 -15.13 -7.69
CA ARG A 110 8.63 -14.80 -7.16
C ARG A 110 9.46 -13.85 -8.04
N GLU A 111 9.14 -13.77 -9.34
CA GLU A 111 9.85 -12.92 -10.32
C GLU A 111 9.25 -11.51 -10.48
N PRO A 112 7.97 -11.23 -10.12
CA PRO A 112 7.35 -9.93 -10.33
C PRO A 112 8.04 -8.77 -9.62
N SER A 113 8.75 -9.04 -8.52
CA SER A 113 9.33 -7.99 -7.67
C SER A 113 10.28 -7.06 -8.41
N GLU A 114 11.11 -7.57 -9.32
CA GLU A 114 12.05 -6.75 -10.08
C GLU A 114 11.35 -5.97 -11.20
N ARG A 115 10.42 -6.60 -11.93
CA ARG A 115 9.65 -5.95 -13.00
C ARG A 115 8.63 -4.94 -12.47
N LEU A 116 8.12 -5.15 -11.27
CA LEU A 116 7.13 -4.27 -10.62
C LEU A 116 7.78 -3.18 -9.77
N CYS A 117 9.06 -3.33 -9.41
CA CYS A 117 9.81 -2.37 -8.62
C CYS A 117 9.79 -0.93 -9.20
N PRO A 118 9.89 -0.69 -10.52
CA PRO A 118 9.77 0.65 -11.08
C PRO A 118 8.45 1.32 -10.75
N PHE A 119 7.32 0.59 -10.81
CA PHE A 119 5.99 1.14 -10.50
C PHE A 119 5.86 1.51 -9.01
N ALA A 120 6.45 0.71 -8.12
CA ALA A 120 6.49 0.99 -6.70
C ALA A 120 7.41 2.18 -6.37
N ARG A 121 8.58 2.30 -7.04
CA ARG A 121 9.56 3.37 -6.83
C ARG A 121 9.14 4.71 -7.40
N THR A 122 8.66 4.74 -8.64
CA THR A 122 8.40 5.99 -9.37
C THR A 122 7.31 6.84 -8.72
N ARG A 123 6.37 6.20 -8.02
CA ARG A 123 5.25 6.91 -7.40
C ARG A 123 5.40 7.06 -5.87
N ALA A 124 6.26 6.28 -5.22
CA ALA A 124 6.61 6.49 -3.81
C ALA A 124 7.47 7.76 -3.60
N SER A 125 8.20 8.21 -4.63
CA SER A 125 8.99 9.44 -4.57
C SER A 125 8.16 10.73 -4.60
N LEU A 126 6.86 10.66 -4.90
CA LEU A 126 5.98 11.81 -4.93
C LEU A 126 5.40 12.13 -3.55
N ARG A 127 6.22 12.74 -2.68
CA ARG A 127 5.79 13.51 -1.50
C ARG A 127 5.05 12.78 -0.38
N TRP A 128 5.31 11.49 -0.13
CA TRP A 128 4.73 10.78 1.00
C TRP A 128 5.83 10.21 1.88
N THR A 129 5.78 10.53 3.14
CA THR A 129 6.67 9.96 4.15
C THR A 129 6.07 8.68 4.69
N THR A 130 6.85 7.64 4.72
CA THR A 130 6.39 6.27 4.77
C THR A 130 6.49 5.65 6.18
N ILE A 131 5.41 5.06 6.69
CA ILE A 131 5.51 3.98 7.68
C ILE A 131 5.56 2.67 6.89
N GLY A 132 6.66 1.96 6.93
CA GLY A 132 6.86 0.75 6.14
C GLY A 132 6.79 -0.53 6.96
N LEU A 133 6.25 -1.58 6.36
CA LEU A 133 6.18 -2.92 6.92
C LEU A 133 6.94 -3.89 6.02
N ARG A 134 7.94 -4.57 6.54
CA ARG A 134 8.65 -5.61 5.82
C ARG A 134 8.30 -6.99 6.36
N SER A 135 7.87 -7.88 5.48
CA SER A 135 7.87 -9.32 5.73
C SER A 135 8.85 -9.99 4.77
N PRO A 136 9.63 -10.98 5.20
CA PRO A 136 10.52 -11.74 4.32
C PRO A 136 9.80 -12.49 3.19
N ALA A 137 8.49 -12.72 3.33
CA ALA A 137 7.68 -13.50 2.40
C ALA A 137 6.64 -12.71 1.61
N ALA A 138 6.38 -11.46 1.95
CA ALA A 138 5.31 -10.69 1.33
C ALA A 138 5.68 -9.20 1.36
N GLY A 139 6.20 -8.66 0.28
CA GLY A 139 6.29 -7.25 -0.05
C GLY A 139 6.47 -6.21 1.07
N PHE A 140 6.69 -5.00 0.70
CA PHE A 140 6.79 -3.84 1.60
C PHE A 140 5.42 -3.20 1.81
N ALA A 141 4.97 -3.09 3.06
CA ALA A 141 3.86 -2.21 3.42
C ALA A 141 4.39 -0.98 4.14
N ALA A 142 3.97 0.18 3.69
CA ALA A 142 4.46 1.42 4.22
C ALA A 142 3.30 2.39 4.48
N ALA A 143 3.29 3.10 5.60
CA ALA A 143 2.41 4.22 5.87
C ALA A 143 3.23 5.50 6.09
N ALA A 144 2.82 6.61 5.52
CA ALA A 144 3.58 7.84 5.50
C ALA A 144 3.02 8.89 6.46
N LEU A 145 3.89 9.57 7.18
CA LEU A 145 3.57 10.63 8.13
C LEU A 145 4.00 11.99 7.59
N LYS A 146 3.05 12.89 7.36
CA LYS A 146 3.35 14.29 7.05
C LYS A 146 2.92 15.19 8.21
N PRO A 147 3.86 15.82 8.92
CA PRO A 147 3.49 16.79 9.94
C PRO A 147 2.96 18.06 9.27
N THR A 148 1.70 18.40 9.53
CA THR A 148 1.18 19.74 9.26
C THR A 148 0.70 20.31 10.59
N ARG A 149 1.30 21.39 11.04
CA ARG A 149 0.70 22.18 12.12
C ARG A 149 -0.63 22.72 11.60
N VAL A 150 -1.69 22.34 12.25
CA VAL A 150 -2.94 23.09 12.18
C VAL A 150 -2.71 24.32 13.06
N ARG A 151 -2.86 25.51 12.46
CA ARG A 151 -2.99 26.76 13.23
C ARG A 151 -4.35 26.79 13.88
#